data_0c463a2afb5cfc2a5225c755f10c91b1
#
_entry.id   0c463a2afb5cfc2a5225c755f10c91b1
#
_cell.length_a   1.000
_cell.length_b   1.000
_cell.length_c   1.000
_cell.angle_alpha   90.00
_cell.angle_beta   90.00
_cell.angle_gamma   90.00
#
_symmetry.space_group_name_H-M   'P 1'
#
loop_
_entity.id
_entity.type
_entity.pdbx_description
1 polymer ?
#
loop_
_entity_poly.entity_id
_entity_poly.type
_entity_poly.pdbx_seq_one_letter_code
_entity_poly.pdbx_strand_id
1 'polypeptide(L)'
;NGSLPKPDWVTIQEAVNIINTESNERIKESDIYRYALYNKINLAIYFQSPIILRKIKYAFQKVKMHPARGTLIHRLCLLEKNSFINGWDSIFSTEGRYVHSTQNIIDTSLIGFECILIKQFLACSLNIPLPIIGKNTVNYGITVTMSNEVFQLFEKTTWKCRIEHQIKNLPTDLAFDIMERISSEGTINQNTKQEYFPLYNLPQDSCFV
;
A
#
# COMPACT_ATOMS: atom_id res chain seq x y z
N ASN A 1 20.44 25.86 29.84
CA ASN A 1 19.15 25.95 29.12
C ASN A 1 19.25 25.27 27.75
N GLY A 2 19.38 23.92 27.74
CA GLY A 2 19.34 23.16 26.51
C GLY A 2 17.93 23.10 25.96
N SER A 3 17.68 23.64 24.75
CA SER A 3 16.45 23.36 24.01
C SER A 3 16.35 21.86 23.77
N LEU A 4 15.14 21.28 23.90
CA LEU A 4 14.90 19.89 23.54
C LEU A 4 15.25 19.68 22.05
N PRO A 5 15.84 18.54 21.67
CA PRO A 5 16.15 18.28 20.28
C PRO A 5 14.86 18.27 19.46
N LYS A 6 14.91 18.78 18.21
CA LYS A 6 13.78 18.69 17.28
C LYS A 6 13.57 17.22 16.91
N PRO A 7 12.31 16.78 16.77
CA PRO A 7 12.03 15.41 16.33
C PRO A 7 12.57 15.16 14.92
N ASP A 8 13.03 13.94 14.68
CA ASP A 8 13.55 13.53 13.36
C ASP A 8 12.46 13.43 12.30
N TRP A 9 11.23 13.30 12.72
CA TRP A 9 10.05 13.23 11.86
C TRP A 9 8.85 13.87 12.54
N VAL A 10 7.89 14.25 11.74
CA VAL A 10 6.64 14.88 12.21
C VAL A 10 5.45 14.31 11.47
N THR A 11 4.29 14.29 12.10
CA THR A 11 3.04 13.95 11.41
C THR A 11 2.70 15.02 10.38
N ILE A 12 1.81 14.68 9.44
CA ILE A 12 1.31 15.67 8.45
C ILE A 12 0.71 16.87 9.14
N GLN A 13 -0.09 16.66 10.20
CA GLN A 13 -0.70 17.76 10.96
C GLN A 13 0.33 18.63 11.68
N GLU A 14 1.34 18.02 12.29
CA GLU A 14 2.44 18.75 12.92
C GLU A 14 3.21 19.58 11.90
N ALA A 15 3.47 19.02 10.71
CA ALA A 15 4.16 19.73 9.62
C ALA A 15 3.37 20.99 9.21
N VAL A 16 2.07 20.87 9.04
CA VAL A 16 1.18 22.00 8.74
C VAL A 16 1.31 23.07 9.82
N ASN A 17 1.24 22.69 11.10
CA ASN A 17 1.32 23.63 12.21
C ASN A 17 2.69 24.34 12.27
N ILE A 18 3.78 23.60 12.05
CA ILE A 18 5.14 24.15 12.05
C ILE A 18 5.29 25.17 10.91
N ILE A 19 4.90 24.82 9.69
CA ILE A 19 5.01 25.72 8.54
C ILE A 19 4.18 26.98 8.74
N ASN A 20 2.96 26.86 9.22
CA ASN A 20 2.08 28.00 9.46
C ASN A 20 2.60 28.93 10.56
N THR A 21 3.28 28.36 11.55
CA THR A 21 3.84 29.14 12.66
C THR A 21 5.16 29.81 12.25
N GLU A 22 6.06 29.12 11.57
CA GLU A 22 7.40 29.59 11.25
C GLU A 22 7.45 30.52 10.04
N SER A 23 6.63 30.26 9.00
CA SER A 23 6.68 30.99 7.74
C SER A 23 5.53 31.98 7.52
N ASN A 24 4.64 32.12 8.49
CA ASN A 24 3.48 32.98 8.38
C ASN A 24 2.56 32.67 7.19
N GLU A 25 2.66 31.45 6.65
CA GLU A 25 1.79 30.93 5.60
C GLU A 25 0.55 30.28 6.20
N ARG A 26 -0.43 30.02 5.36
CA ARG A 26 -1.67 29.32 5.75
C ARG A 26 -1.87 28.10 4.84
N ILE A 27 -1.07 27.09 5.05
CA ILE A 27 -1.24 25.82 4.35
C ILE A 27 -2.17 24.88 5.12
N LYS A 28 -2.70 23.90 4.40
CA LYS A 28 -3.55 22.83 4.91
C LYS A 28 -2.90 21.48 4.64
N GLU A 29 -3.44 20.42 5.22
CA GLU A 29 -2.98 19.05 4.91
C GLU A 29 -3.06 18.76 3.42
N SER A 30 -4.09 19.23 2.73
CA SER A 30 -4.21 19.07 1.27
C SER A 30 -3.02 19.63 0.50
N ASP A 31 -2.41 20.71 0.99
CA ASP A 31 -1.22 21.28 0.36
C ASP A 31 -0.01 20.35 0.51
N ILE A 32 0.13 19.71 1.66
CA ILE A 32 1.18 18.70 1.88
C ILE A 32 1.02 17.54 0.91
N TYR A 33 -0.19 17.01 0.76
CA TYR A 33 -0.46 15.93 -0.21
C TYR A 33 -0.16 16.35 -1.64
N ARG A 34 -0.52 17.58 -2.04
CA ARG A 34 -0.18 18.11 -3.37
C ARG A 34 1.34 18.20 -3.57
N TYR A 35 2.07 18.75 -2.61
CA TYR A 35 3.53 18.85 -2.68
C TYR A 35 4.18 17.47 -2.82
N ALA A 36 3.69 16.48 -2.10
CA ALA A 36 4.18 15.10 -2.21
C ALA A 36 3.91 14.51 -3.59
N LEU A 37 2.69 14.67 -4.11
CA LEU A 37 2.31 14.19 -5.45
C LEU A 37 3.07 14.87 -6.58
N TYR A 38 3.50 16.12 -6.40
CA TYR A 38 4.32 16.86 -7.35
C TYR A 38 5.82 16.72 -7.12
N ASN A 39 6.24 15.81 -6.25
CA ASN A 39 7.65 15.57 -5.89
C ASN A 39 8.36 16.82 -5.32
N LYS A 40 7.63 17.70 -4.68
CA LYS A 40 8.20 18.89 -4.02
C LYS A 40 8.69 18.58 -2.61
N ILE A 41 8.11 17.59 -1.96
CA ILE A 41 8.52 17.06 -0.66
C ILE A 41 8.53 15.54 -0.71
N ASN A 42 9.31 14.92 0.16
CA ASN A 42 9.32 13.47 0.34
C ASN A 42 8.50 13.13 1.57
N LEU A 43 7.66 12.11 1.44
CA LEU A 43 6.96 11.51 2.57
C LEU A 43 7.68 10.25 3.03
N ALA A 44 7.48 9.91 4.28
CA ALA A 44 7.84 8.63 4.85
C ALA A 44 6.60 7.96 5.44
N ILE A 45 6.76 6.71 5.81
CA ILE A 45 5.72 5.96 6.52
C ILE A 45 6.26 5.60 7.90
N TYR A 46 5.48 5.90 8.92
CA TYR A 46 5.76 5.50 10.30
C TYR A 46 5.10 4.16 10.58
N PHE A 47 5.91 3.17 10.96
CA PHE A 47 5.48 1.83 11.30
C PHE A 47 5.68 1.57 12.78
N GLN A 48 4.63 1.29 13.51
CA GLN A 48 4.72 0.95 14.94
C GLN A 48 5.04 -0.53 15.19
N SER A 49 4.76 -1.39 14.20
CA SER A 49 5.02 -2.83 14.26
C SER A 49 5.98 -3.26 13.16
N PRO A 50 6.69 -4.38 13.34
CA PRO A 50 7.56 -4.92 12.30
C PRO A 50 6.82 -5.17 10.99
N ILE A 51 7.52 -4.97 9.88
CA ILE A 51 6.99 -5.14 8.53
C ILE A 51 7.82 -6.15 7.74
N ILE A 52 7.23 -6.69 6.69
CA ILE A 52 7.88 -7.64 5.79
C ILE A 52 8.02 -6.96 4.43
N LEU A 53 9.22 -6.97 3.90
CA LEU A 53 9.60 -6.32 2.65
C LEU A 53 10.23 -7.30 1.69
N ARG A 54 10.03 -7.11 0.41
CA ARG A 54 10.77 -7.77 -0.65
C ARG A 54 11.09 -6.78 -1.75
N LYS A 55 12.32 -6.87 -2.28
CA LYS A 55 12.80 -5.96 -3.31
C LYS A 55 12.00 -6.08 -4.59
N ILE A 56 11.63 -4.96 -5.18
CA ILE A 56 11.00 -4.90 -6.50
C ILE A 56 12.03 -5.16 -7.58
N LYS A 57 11.66 -5.96 -8.54
CA LYS A 57 12.50 -6.31 -9.69
C LYS A 57 12.38 -5.25 -10.78
N TYR A 58 13.53 -4.84 -11.30
CA TYR A 58 13.61 -3.91 -12.43
C TYR A 58 14.14 -4.62 -13.67
N ALA A 59 13.62 -4.23 -14.83
CA ALA A 59 14.12 -4.63 -16.12
C ALA A 59 14.23 -3.38 -17.00
N PHE A 60 15.41 -3.11 -17.56
CA PHE A 60 15.66 -1.94 -18.40
C PHE A 60 15.24 -0.62 -17.73
N GLN A 61 15.60 -0.43 -16.47
CA GLN A 61 15.28 0.74 -15.64
C GLN A 61 13.78 0.95 -15.37
N LYS A 62 12.93 -0.04 -15.70
CA LYS A 62 11.50 -0.02 -15.43
C LYS A 62 11.14 -1.08 -14.41
N VAL A 63 10.14 -0.80 -13.61
CA VAL A 63 9.58 -1.80 -12.70
C VAL A 63 9.03 -2.95 -13.52
N LYS A 64 9.45 -4.16 -13.18
CA LYS A 64 8.96 -5.36 -13.84
C LYS A 64 7.64 -5.81 -13.21
N MET A 65 6.71 -6.18 -14.07
CA MET A 65 5.41 -6.71 -13.67
C MET A 65 5.17 -8.07 -14.32
N HIS A 66 4.28 -8.83 -13.72
CA HIS A 66 3.79 -10.08 -14.28
C HIS A 66 2.31 -10.25 -13.95
N PRO A 67 1.55 -11.02 -14.73
CA PRO A 67 0.15 -11.30 -14.41
C PRO A 67 0.04 -12.25 -13.21
N ALA A 68 -0.97 -12.03 -12.38
CA ALA A 68 -1.36 -12.96 -11.34
C ALA A 68 -2.05 -14.15 -12.01
N ARG A 69 -1.30 -15.21 -12.27
CA ARG A 69 -1.79 -16.42 -12.93
C ARG A 69 -2.33 -17.39 -11.88
N GLY A 70 -3.23 -18.28 -12.33
CA GLY A 70 -3.76 -19.35 -11.52
C GLY A 70 -5.27 -19.32 -11.41
N THR A 71 -5.77 -20.02 -10.39
CA THR A 71 -7.21 -20.10 -10.12
C THR A 71 -7.80 -18.75 -9.71
N LEU A 72 -9.12 -18.68 -9.68
CA LEU A 72 -9.86 -17.53 -9.17
C LEU A 72 -9.36 -17.11 -7.77
N ILE A 73 -9.09 -18.10 -6.91
CA ILE A 73 -8.62 -17.87 -5.54
C ILE A 73 -7.23 -17.23 -5.51
N HIS A 74 -6.30 -17.70 -6.33
CA HIS A 74 -4.98 -17.08 -6.43
C HIS A 74 -5.08 -15.60 -6.83
N ARG A 75 -5.89 -15.33 -7.84
CA ARG A 75 -6.10 -13.96 -8.30
C ARG A 75 -6.76 -13.09 -7.24
N LEU A 76 -7.78 -13.61 -6.56
CA LEU A 76 -8.44 -12.91 -5.45
C LEU A 76 -7.44 -12.52 -4.35
N CYS A 77 -6.57 -13.44 -3.96
CA CYS A 77 -5.61 -13.22 -2.88
C CYS A 77 -4.47 -12.28 -3.24
N LEU A 78 -4.03 -12.28 -4.51
CA LEU A 78 -2.86 -11.53 -4.95
C LEU A 78 -3.17 -10.14 -5.48
N LEU A 79 -4.40 -9.88 -5.91
CA LEU A 79 -4.76 -8.61 -6.54
C LEU A 79 -5.40 -7.64 -5.54
N GLU A 80 -5.25 -6.35 -5.84
CA GLU A 80 -6.04 -5.32 -5.19
C GLU A 80 -7.51 -5.50 -5.59
N LYS A 81 -8.41 -5.24 -4.66
CA LYS A 81 -9.85 -5.47 -4.78
C LYS A 81 -10.46 -4.95 -6.10
N ASN A 82 -10.23 -3.68 -6.41
CA ASN A 82 -10.81 -3.05 -7.61
C ASN A 82 -10.17 -3.56 -8.90
N SER A 83 -8.88 -3.85 -8.86
CA SER A 83 -8.17 -4.47 -9.98
C SER A 83 -8.73 -5.88 -10.28
N PHE A 84 -9.00 -6.65 -9.23
CA PHE A 84 -9.64 -7.95 -9.35
C PHE A 84 -11.04 -7.83 -9.99
N ILE A 85 -11.86 -6.91 -9.50
CA ILE A 85 -13.21 -6.68 -10.01
C ILE A 85 -13.21 -6.27 -11.49
N ASN A 86 -12.25 -5.42 -11.88
CA ASN A 86 -12.13 -4.89 -13.24
C ASN A 86 -11.32 -5.77 -14.20
N GLY A 87 -10.89 -6.94 -13.75
CA GLY A 87 -10.15 -7.89 -14.58
C GLY A 87 -8.70 -7.52 -14.89
N TRP A 88 -8.12 -6.55 -14.18
CA TRP A 88 -6.71 -6.20 -14.28
C TRP A 88 -5.89 -7.12 -13.39
N ASP A 89 -4.93 -7.82 -13.96
CA ASP A 89 -4.22 -8.90 -13.27
C ASP A 89 -2.71 -8.68 -13.09
N SER A 90 -2.18 -7.53 -13.47
CA SER A 90 -0.75 -7.25 -13.34
C SER A 90 -0.36 -6.91 -11.90
N ILE A 91 0.72 -7.53 -11.43
CA ILE A 91 1.32 -7.28 -10.12
C ILE A 91 2.82 -7.05 -10.24
N PHE A 92 3.43 -6.41 -9.24
CA PHE A 92 4.88 -6.25 -9.19
C PHE A 92 5.59 -7.60 -9.15
N SER A 93 6.66 -7.72 -9.93
CA SER A 93 7.63 -8.78 -9.75
C SER A 93 8.61 -8.39 -8.65
N THR A 94 8.85 -9.29 -7.72
CA THR A 94 9.80 -9.09 -6.61
C THR A 94 10.89 -10.15 -6.64
N GLU A 95 12.03 -9.86 -6.03
CA GLU A 95 13.19 -10.75 -6.02
C GLU A 95 13.95 -10.71 -4.69
N GLY A 96 14.75 -11.73 -4.45
CA GLY A 96 15.55 -11.82 -3.24
C GLY A 96 14.79 -12.37 -2.05
N ARG A 97 15.34 -12.16 -0.87
CA ARG A 97 14.73 -12.62 0.38
C ARG A 97 13.61 -11.69 0.83
N TYR A 98 12.65 -12.24 1.55
CA TYR A 98 11.75 -11.45 2.37
C TYR A 98 12.53 -10.92 3.58
N VAL A 99 12.48 -9.61 3.77
CA VAL A 99 13.20 -8.92 4.85
C VAL A 99 12.20 -8.53 5.93
N HIS A 100 12.48 -8.96 7.17
CA HIS A 100 11.71 -8.54 8.33
C HIS A 100 12.38 -7.31 8.93
N SER A 101 11.73 -6.17 8.86
CA SER A 101 12.28 -4.89 9.33
C SER A 101 11.55 -4.40 10.57
N THR A 102 12.32 -3.92 11.53
CA THR A 102 11.83 -3.22 12.73
C THR A 102 12.02 -1.71 12.64
N GLN A 103 12.50 -1.21 11.50
CA GLN A 103 12.69 0.22 11.27
C GLN A 103 11.34 0.95 11.30
N ASN A 104 11.25 1.98 12.12
CA ASN A 104 9.97 2.68 12.35
C ASN A 104 9.63 3.70 11.27
N ILE A 105 10.63 4.34 10.68
CA ILE A 105 10.43 5.38 9.66
C ILE A 105 11.13 4.94 8.39
N ILE A 106 10.39 4.83 7.31
CA ILE A 106 10.95 4.44 6.02
C ILE A 106 10.35 5.35 4.94
N ASP A 107 11.21 5.92 4.10
CA ASP A 107 10.80 6.81 3.01
C ASP A 107 9.98 6.06 1.96
N THR A 108 9.11 6.79 1.29
CA THR A 108 8.39 6.29 0.11
C THR A 108 8.58 7.24 -1.06
N SER A 109 8.75 6.67 -2.26
CA SER A 109 8.80 7.42 -3.52
C SER A 109 7.45 7.52 -4.20
N LEU A 110 6.38 7.10 -3.56
CA LEU A 110 5.01 7.08 -4.09
C LEU A 110 4.88 6.33 -5.42
N ILE A 111 5.64 5.26 -5.59
CA ILE A 111 5.62 4.43 -6.80
C ILE A 111 4.45 3.44 -6.76
N GLY A 112 4.11 2.93 -5.58
CA GLY A 112 3.12 1.90 -5.38
C GLY A 112 1.74 2.45 -5.01
N PHE A 113 0.95 1.59 -4.37
CA PHE A 113 -0.42 1.92 -3.98
C PHE A 113 -0.51 3.04 -2.95
N GLU A 114 0.57 3.34 -2.23
CA GLU A 114 0.63 4.49 -1.33
C GLU A 114 0.38 5.81 -2.08
N CYS A 115 0.73 5.91 -3.36
CA CYS A 115 0.38 7.05 -4.19
C CYS A 115 -1.14 7.21 -4.33
N ILE A 116 -1.85 6.10 -4.51
CA ILE A 116 -3.32 6.09 -4.56
C ILE A 116 -3.90 6.54 -3.21
N LEU A 117 -3.33 6.07 -2.10
CA LEU A 117 -3.78 6.47 -0.76
C LEU A 117 -3.62 7.98 -0.54
N ILE A 118 -2.50 8.56 -0.95
CA ILE A 118 -2.29 10.01 -0.87
C ILE A 118 -3.32 10.76 -1.74
N LYS A 119 -3.60 10.29 -2.95
CA LYS A 119 -4.64 10.87 -3.81
C LYS A 119 -6.03 10.77 -3.15
N GLN A 120 -6.33 9.68 -2.46
CA GLN A 120 -7.58 9.51 -1.72
C GLN A 120 -7.67 10.51 -0.54
N PHE A 121 -6.59 10.68 0.22
CA PHE A 121 -6.54 11.66 1.31
C PHE A 121 -6.71 13.09 0.79
N LEU A 122 -6.08 13.42 -0.32
CA LEU A 122 -6.25 14.72 -0.98
C LEU A 122 -7.71 14.93 -1.39
N ALA A 123 -8.30 13.95 -2.05
CA ALA A 123 -9.69 14.03 -2.49
C ALA A 123 -10.66 14.21 -1.32
N CYS A 124 -10.46 13.47 -0.22
CA CYS A 124 -11.25 13.61 0.99
C CYS A 124 -11.10 15.00 1.61
N SER A 125 -9.87 15.51 1.71
CA SER A 125 -9.62 16.84 2.30
C SER A 125 -10.22 17.97 1.47
N LEU A 126 -10.32 17.82 0.16
CA LEU A 126 -10.88 18.81 -0.75
C LEU A 126 -12.36 18.59 -1.06
N ASN A 127 -12.94 17.51 -0.56
CA ASN A 127 -14.32 17.11 -0.86
C ASN A 127 -14.57 17.01 -2.38
N ILE A 128 -13.65 16.38 -3.09
CA ILE A 128 -13.75 16.08 -4.53
C ILE A 128 -13.85 14.57 -4.74
N PRO A 129 -14.25 14.11 -5.95
CA PRO A 129 -14.36 12.69 -6.22
C PRO A 129 -13.07 11.91 -5.96
N LEU A 130 -13.22 10.70 -5.43
CA LEU A 130 -12.09 9.79 -5.19
C LEU A 130 -11.47 9.32 -6.52
N PRO A 131 -10.17 9.03 -6.54
CA PRO A 131 -9.53 8.47 -7.72
C PRO A 131 -10.16 7.12 -8.09
N ILE A 132 -10.31 6.88 -9.38
CA ILE A 132 -10.83 5.62 -9.90
C ILE A 132 -9.70 4.60 -9.92
N ILE A 133 -9.91 3.45 -9.27
CA ILE A 133 -8.96 2.35 -9.22
C ILE A 133 -9.46 1.23 -10.15
N GLY A 134 -8.57 0.71 -10.99
CA GLY A 134 -8.95 -0.37 -11.90
C GLY A 134 -7.95 -0.58 -13.02
N LYS A 135 -8.46 -0.88 -14.21
CA LYS A 135 -7.66 -1.30 -15.38
C LYS A 135 -6.51 -0.36 -15.74
N ASN A 136 -6.71 0.95 -15.61
CA ASN A 136 -5.73 1.97 -15.98
C ASN A 136 -4.92 2.49 -14.78
N THR A 137 -5.11 1.89 -13.62
CA THR A 137 -4.39 2.24 -12.39
C THR A 137 -3.40 1.15 -12.08
N VAL A 138 -2.22 1.55 -11.66
CA VAL A 138 -1.18 0.59 -11.29
C VAL A 138 -1.64 -0.27 -10.11
N ASN A 139 -1.64 -1.59 -10.32
CA ASN A 139 -1.98 -2.55 -9.27
C ASN A 139 -0.73 -2.89 -8.45
N TYR A 140 -0.07 -1.87 -7.93
CA TYR A 140 1.13 -2.04 -7.13
C TYR A 140 0.75 -2.10 -5.65
N GLY A 141 1.42 -2.98 -4.91
CA GLY A 141 1.34 -2.96 -3.46
C GLY A 141 1.97 -1.69 -2.88
N ILE A 142 1.86 -1.53 -1.58
CA ILE A 142 2.54 -0.44 -0.86
C ILE A 142 4.04 -0.61 -1.02
N THR A 143 4.74 0.47 -1.38
CA THR A 143 6.19 0.47 -1.55
C THR A 143 6.89 1.44 -0.60
N VAL A 144 8.12 1.11 -0.26
CA VAL A 144 9.04 1.96 0.50
C VAL A 144 10.40 1.97 -0.18
N THR A 145 11.20 2.96 0.14
CA THR A 145 12.54 3.13 -0.43
C THR A 145 13.58 3.06 0.68
N MET A 146 14.55 2.17 0.53
CA MET A 146 15.70 2.05 1.42
C MET A 146 16.98 1.89 0.58
N SER A 147 18.01 2.66 0.91
CA SER A 147 19.30 2.57 0.22
C SER A 147 19.19 2.67 -1.31
N ASN A 148 18.35 3.56 -1.80
CA ASN A 148 18.04 3.77 -3.22
C ASN A 148 17.38 2.58 -3.94
N GLU A 149 16.89 1.61 -3.18
CA GLU A 149 16.15 0.47 -3.71
C GLU A 149 14.69 0.53 -3.25
N VAL A 150 13.79 0.04 -4.09
CA VAL A 150 12.35 0.02 -3.81
C VAL A 150 11.94 -1.37 -3.36
N PHE A 151 11.20 -1.42 -2.26
CA PHE A 151 10.68 -2.65 -1.65
C PHE A 151 9.16 -2.57 -1.59
N GLN A 152 8.51 -3.70 -1.77
CA GLN A 152 7.07 -3.84 -1.57
C GLN A 152 6.79 -4.43 -0.20
N LEU A 153 5.72 -3.96 0.45
CA LEU A 153 5.24 -4.52 1.71
C LEU A 153 4.44 -5.79 1.48
N PHE A 154 4.66 -6.76 2.35
CA PHE A 154 3.95 -8.03 2.37
C PHE A 154 3.40 -8.31 3.76
N GLU A 155 2.35 -9.11 3.83
CA GLU A 155 1.93 -9.78 5.04
C GLU A 155 2.14 -11.28 4.90
N LYS A 156 2.40 -11.94 6.01
CA LYS A 156 2.50 -13.40 6.07
C LYS A 156 1.27 -13.93 6.81
N THR A 157 0.44 -14.67 6.09
CA THR A 157 -0.80 -15.20 6.66
C THR A 157 -1.22 -16.47 5.91
N THR A 158 -2.28 -17.13 6.37
CA THR A 158 -2.83 -18.30 5.66
C THR A 158 -3.71 -17.86 4.50
N TRP A 159 -3.89 -18.73 3.52
CA TRP A 159 -4.84 -18.52 2.44
C TRP A 159 -6.25 -18.25 2.96
N LYS A 160 -6.67 -19.00 3.97
CA LYS A 160 -7.98 -18.81 4.59
C LYS A 160 -8.18 -17.39 5.11
N CYS A 161 -7.22 -16.88 5.89
CA CYS A 161 -7.29 -15.52 6.43
C CYS A 161 -7.29 -14.47 5.32
N ARG A 162 -6.47 -14.66 4.28
CA ARG A 162 -6.40 -13.75 3.15
C ARG A 162 -7.70 -13.74 2.35
N ILE A 163 -8.27 -14.90 2.08
CA ILE A 163 -9.56 -15.04 1.37
C ILE A 163 -10.66 -14.34 2.17
N GLU A 164 -10.76 -14.60 3.45
CA GLU A 164 -11.76 -13.96 4.33
C GLU A 164 -11.63 -12.43 4.32
N HIS A 165 -10.40 -11.93 4.40
CA HIS A 165 -10.13 -10.49 4.34
C HIS A 165 -10.56 -9.88 3.00
N GLN A 166 -10.22 -10.52 1.88
CA GLN A 166 -10.58 -10.04 0.56
C GLN A 166 -12.08 -10.06 0.33
N ILE A 167 -12.75 -11.15 0.69
CA ILE A 167 -14.21 -11.30 0.55
C ILE A 167 -14.96 -10.24 1.35
N LYS A 168 -14.50 -9.96 2.57
CA LYS A 168 -15.11 -8.93 3.43
C LYS A 168 -15.15 -7.54 2.78
N ASN A 169 -14.20 -7.25 1.91
CA ASN A 169 -14.09 -5.95 1.24
C ASN A 169 -14.74 -5.91 -0.14
N LEU A 170 -15.27 -7.03 -0.65
CA LEU A 170 -15.96 -7.09 -1.93
C LEU A 170 -17.43 -6.68 -1.80
N PRO A 171 -18.07 -6.23 -2.91
CA PRO A 171 -19.51 -6.09 -2.95
C PRO A 171 -20.22 -7.40 -2.57
N THR A 172 -21.32 -7.32 -1.85
CA THR A 172 -22.02 -8.49 -1.27
C THR A 172 -22.39 -9.56 -2.31
N ASP A 173 -22.89 -9.17 -3.46
CA ASP A 173 -23.30 -10.11 -4.52
C ASP A 173 -22.08 -10.86 -5.09
N LEU A 174 -21.00 -10.14 -5.35
CA LEU A 174 -19.76 -10.74 -5.85
C LEU A 174 -19.12 -11.64 -4.79
N ALA A 175 -19.14 -11.22 -3.54
CA ALA A 175 -18.63 -12.01 -2.42
C ALA A 175 -19.37 -13.34 -2.31
N PHE A 176 -20.69 -13.34 -2.43
CA PHE A 176 -21.50 -14.54 -2.39
C PHE A 176 -21.15 -15.52 -3.53
N ASP A 177 -21.06 -15.03 -4.75
CA ASP A 177 -20.71 -15.84 -5.93
C ASP A 177 -19.32 -16.48 -5.78
N ILE A 178 -18.35 -15.71 -5.26
CA ILE A 178 -16.98 -16.22 -5.02
C ILE A 178 -16.98 -17.28 -3.92
N MET A 179 -17.72 -17.08 -2.83
CA MET A 179 -17.84 -18.06 -1.76
C MET A 179 -18.40 -19.39 -2.26
N GLU A 180 -19.42 -19.37 -3.11
CA GLU A 180 -19.96 -20.58 -3.73
C GLU A 180 -18.92 -21.31 -4.58
N ARG A 181 -18.13 -20.60 -5.38
CA ARG A 181 -17.06 -21.18 -6.20
C ARG A 181 -15.95 -21.79 -5.35
N ILE A 182 -15.56 -21.11 -4.27
CA ILE A 182 -14.56 -21.63 -3.32
C ILE A 182 -15.03 -22.95 -2.71
N SER A 183 -16.29 -23.03 -2.30
CA SER A 183 -16.87 -24.24 -1.72
C SER A 183 -16.90 -25.42 -2.71
N SER A 184 -17.08 -25.15 -4.01
CA SER A 184 -17.11 -26.18 -5.06
C SER A 184 -15.72 -26.65 -5.51
N GLU A 185 -14.68 -25.81 -5.40
CA GLU A 185 -13.33 -26.12 -5.89
C GLU A 185 -12.46 -26.90 -4.89
N GLY A 186 -12.89 -27.06 -3.64
CA GLY A 186 -12.21 -27.93 -2.67
C GLY A 186 -10.80 -27.49 -2.26
N THR A 187 -10.59 -26.22 -1.97
CA THR A 187 -9.27 -25.62 -1.67
C THR A 187 -8.78 -25.84 -0.24
N ILE A 188 -9.28 -26.83 0.45
CA ILE A 188 -9.05 -27.08 1.89
C ILE A 188 -7.55 -27.22 2.23
N ASN A 189 -6.74 -27.80 1.35
CA ASN A 189 -5.32 -28.06 1.62
C ASN A 189 -4.43 -26.81 1.54
N GLN A 190 -4.86 -25.73 0.87
CA GLN A 190 -4.12 -24.48 0.75
C GLN A 190 -4.45 -23.51 1.90
N ASN A 191 -5.56 -23.71 2.59
CA ASN A 191 -6.09 -22.77 3.58
C ASN A 191 -5.25 -22.65 4.87
N THR A 192 -4.45 -23.67 5.20
CA THR A 192 -3.64 -23.72 6.42
C THR A 192 -2.19 -23.31 6.21
N LYS A 193 -1.72 -23.24 4.96
CA LYS A 193 -0.35 -22.88 4.65
C LYS A 193 -0.18 -21.37 4.71
N GLN A 194 0.85 -20.91 5.43
CA GLN A 194 1.22 -19.50 5.46
C GLN A 194 2.04 -19.14 4.24
N GLU A 195 1.68 -18.03 3.62
CA GLU A 195 2.39 -17.45 2.49
C GLU A 195 2.45 -15.93 2.61
N TYR A 196 3.20 -15.31 1.71
CA TYR A 196 3.36 -13.86 1.65
C TYR A 196 2.41 -13.28 0.61
N PHE A 197 1.65 -12.26 1.02
CA PHE A 197 0.70 -11.56 0.15
C PHE A 197 1.02 -10.06 0.13
N PRO A 198 0.90 -9.40 -1.05
CA PRO A 198 1.10 -7.96 -1.13
C PRO A 198 0.09 -7.19 -0.27
N LEU A 199 0.53 -6.11 0.34
CA LEU A 199 -0.36 -5.17 1.03
C LEU A 199 -0.73 -4.03 0.09
N TYR A 200 -2.03 -3.75 0.01
CA TYR A 200 -2.60 -2.64 -0.76
C TYR A 200 -3.16 -1.55 0.14
N ASN A 201 -2.89 -1.65 1.42
CA ASN A 201 -3.25 -0.63 2.40
C ASN A 201 -2.14 -0.55 3.44
N LEU A 202 -2.03 0.59 4.10
CA LEU A 202 -1.09 0.70 5.22
C LEU A 202 -1.54 -0.21 6.36
N PRO A 203 -0.60 -0.81 7.12
CA PRO A 203 -0.93 -1.43 8.39
C PRO A 203 -1.73 -0.47 9.28
N GLN A 204 -2.67 -0.99 10.08
CA GLN A 204 -3.59 -0.15 10.87
C GLN A 204 -2.89 0.78 11.87
N ASP A 205 -1.71 0.38 12.35
CA ASP A 205 -0.88 1.13 13.29
C ASP A 205 0.22 1.96 12.61
N SER A 206 0.04 2.29 11.34
CA SER A 206 0.99 3.08 10.56
C SER A 206 0.33 4.30 9.94
N CYS A 207 1.14 5.30 9.59
CA CYS A 207 0.66 6.51 8.95
C CYS A 207 1.77 7.17 8.12
N PHE A 208 1.36 8.04 7.20
CA PHE A 208 2.30 8.94 6.52
C PHE A 208 2.80 10.03 7.46
N VAL A 209 4.08 10.37 7.30
CA VAL A 209 4.76 11.41 8.08
C VAL A 209 5.65 12.26 7.20
#